data_9e334a2644c98576fa713875e2c984fa
#
_entry.id   9e334a2644c98576fa713875e2c984fa
#
_cell.length_a   1.000
_cell.length_b   1.000
_cell.length_c   1.000
_cell.angle_alpha   90.00
_cell.angle_beta   90.00
_cell.angle_gamma   90.00
#
_symmetry.space_group_name_H-M   'P 1'
#
loop_
_entity.id
_entity.type
_entity.pdbx_description
1 polymer ?
#
loop_
_entity_poly.entity_id
_entity_poly.type
_entity_poly.pdbx_seq_one_letter_code
_entity_poly.pdbx_strand_id
1 'polypeptide(L)'
;SMTQRPLGIWVGIGLLLWIVGFSIEVIADRQKTEFRNDAENAEKFITTGLWRYSRHPNYFGEIILWLGIAIIAYPTLVGWQYAALISPIFVTFLLVKVSGVKLLEESGKKRWGSDPTYQKYVTNTSVLLPMPSRDDLN
;
A
#
# COMPACT_ATOMS: atom_id res chain seq x y z
N SER A 1 -13.03 -20.79 -26.46
CA SER A 1 -14.10 -19.85 -26.75
C SER A 1 -13.63 -18.42 -26.61
N MET A 2 -14.32 -17.50 -27.23
CA MET A 2 -13.99 -16.09 -27.16
C MET A 2 -14.10 -15.51 -25.76
N THR A 3 -14.92 -16.10 -24.90
CA THR A 3 -15.10 -15.66 -23.51
C THR A 3 -13.92 -16.08 -22.62
N GLN A 4 -13.21 -17.15 -22.99
CA GLN A 4 -12.09 -17.63 -22.16
C GLN A 4 -10.82 -16.78 -22.31
N ARG A 5 -10.57 -16.20 -23.48
CA ARG A 5 -9.41 -15.35 -23.71
C ARG A 5 -9.42 -14.09 -22.84
N PRO A 6 -10.53 -13.30 -22.81
CA PRO A 6 -10.61 -12.16 -21.90
C PRO A 6 -10.47 -12.57 -20.44
N LEU A 7 -11.08 -13.70 -20.04
CA LEU A 7 -10.94 -14.21 -18.67
C LEU A 7 -9.50 -14.52 -18.33
N GLY A 8 -8.76 -15.15 -19.25
CA GLY A 8 -7.35 -15.47 -19.03
C GLY A 8 -6.49 -14.24 -18.84
N ILE A 9 -6.74 -13.19 -19.65
CA ILE A 9 -6.01 -11.92 -19.52
C ILE A 9 -6.31 -11.25 -18.17
N TRP A 10 -7.58 -11.18 -17.79
CA TRP A 10 -7.99 -10.56 -16.53
C TRP A 10 -7.42 -11.31 -15.32
N VAL A 11 -7.48 -12.64 -15.36
CA VAL A 11 -6.89 -13.46 -14.29
C VAL A 11 -5.39 -13.25 -14.22
N GLY A 12 -4.70 -13.22 -15.36
CA GLY A 12 -3.25 -13.00 -15.40
C GLY A 12 -2.85 -11.66 -14.82
N ILE A 13 -3.53 -10.58 -15.24
CA ILE A 13 -3.24 -9.23 -14.75
C ILE A 13 -3.55 -9.14 -13.24
N GLY A 14 -4.71 -9.64 -12.84
CA GLY A 14 -5.11 -9.58 -11.44
C GLY A 14 -4.20 -10.40 -10.53
N LEU A 15 -3.79 -11.58 -10.99
CA LEU A 15 -2.85 -12.42 -10.24
C LEU A 15 -1.49 -11.74 -10.11
N LEU A 16 -1.00 -11.09 -11.16
CA LEU A 16 0.25 -10.36 -11.12
C LEU A 16 0.17 -9.22 -10.09
N LEU A 17 -0.91 -8.45 -10.10
CA LEU A 17 -1.11 -7.37 -9.13
C LEU A 17 -1.21 -7.92 -7.72
N TRP A 18 -1.89 -9.05 -7.53
CA TRP A 18 -1.99 -9.70 -6.22
C TRP A 18 -0.62 -10.10 -5.70
N ILE A 19 0.21 -10.73 -6.54
CA ILE A 19 1.56 -11.16 -6.17
C ILE A 19 2.42 -9.95 -5.82
N VAL A 20 2.39 -8.92 -6.66
CA VAL A 20 3.17 -7.69 -6.44
C VAL A 20 2.72 -7.00 -5.15
N GLY A 21 1.43 -6.82 -4.97
CA GLY A 21 0.88 -6.17 -3.77
C GLY A 21 1.19 -6.93 -2.50
N PHE A 22 1.01 -8.25 -2.52
CA PHE A 22 1.34 -9.11 -1.38
C PHE A 22 2.83 -9.03 -1.05
N SER A 23 3.69 -9.08 -2.07
CA SER A 23 5.13 -9.00 -1.88
C SER A 23 5.54 -7.67 -1.25
N ILE A 24 4.99 -6.57 -1.74
CA ILE A 24 5.26 -5.23 -1.19
C ILE A 24 4.85 -5.18 0.28
N GLU A 25 3.64 -5.66 0.60
CA GLU A 25 3.14 -5.66 1.97
C GLU A 25 4.04 -6.46 2.90
N VAL A 26 4.39 -7.69 2.52
CA VAL A 26 5.22 -8.57 3.33
C VAL A 26 6.62 -7.97 3.52
N ILE A 27 7.22 -7.48 2.45
CA ILE A 27 8.57 -6.90 2.52
C ILE A 27 8.56 -5.64 3.39
N ALA A 28 7.57 -4.77 3.22
CA ALA A 28 7.46 -3.55 4.00
C ALA A 28 7.29 -3.85 5.49
N ASP A 29 6.39 -4.78 5.83
CA ASP A 29 6.17 -5.17 7.22
C ASP A 29 7.40 -5.80 7.83
N ARG A 30 8.10 -6.64 7.08
CA ARG A 30 9.34 -7.27 7.53
C ARG A 30 10.44 -6.24 7.79
N GLN A 31 10.60 -5.30 6.89
CA GLN A 31 11.59 -4.22 7.06
C GLN A 31 11.29 -3.42 8.33
N LYS A 32 10.03 -3.08 8.55
CA LYS A 32 9.62 -2.33 9.74
C LYS A 32 9.84 -3.14 11.02
N THR A 33 9.52 -4.43 11.01
CA THR A 33 9.71 -5.31 12.15
C THR A 33 11.20 -5.44 12.49
N GLU A 34 12.06 -5.67 11.50
CA GLU A 34 13.50 -5.76 11.71
C GLU A 34 14.06 -4.46 12.25
N PHE A 35 13.59 -3.32 11.75
CA PHE A 35 14.00 -2.02 12.23
C PHE A 35 13.62 -1.83 13.72
N ARG A 36 12.39 -2.20 14.08
CA ARG A 36 11.92 -2.05 15.47
C ARG A 36 12.60 -3.00 16.44
N ASN A 37 13.06 -4.16 15.96
CA ASN A 37 13.73 -5.14 16.81
C ASN A 37 15.13 -4.71 17.23
N ASP A 38 15.71 -3.72 16.58
CA ASP A 38 16.98 -3.14 16.99
C ASP A 38 16.73 -2.10 18.08
N ALA A 39 17.31 -2.34 19.26
CA ALA A 39 17.12 -1.46 20.41
C ALA A 39 17.62 -0.02 20.14
N GLU A 40 18.60 0.15 19.27
CA GLU A 40 19.11 1.47 18.90
C GLU A 40 18.09 2.30 18.14
N ASN A 41 17.07 1.65 17.55
CA ASN A 41 16.02 2.32 16.78
C ASN A 41 14.75 2.63 17.60
N ALA A 42 14.77 2.43 18.91
CA ALA A 42 13.56 2.54 19.77
C ALA A 42 12.84 3.87 19.63
N GLU A 43 13.59 4.97 19.46
CA GLU A 43 13.02 6.31 19.33
C GLU A 43 13.06 6.83 17.89
N LYS A 44 13.38 5.96 16.92
CA LYS A 44 13.55 6.35 15.53
C LYS A 44 12.40 5.86 14.67
N PHE A 45 12.24 6.48 13.51
CA PHE A 45 11.29 6.06 12.48
C PHE A 45 12.06 5.50 11.27
N ILE A 46 11.45 4.53 10.57
CA ILE A 46 12.10 3.88 9.44
C ILE A 46 12.04 4.78 8.19
N THR A 47 13.19 4.88 7.49
CA THR A 47 13.31 5.66 6.24
C THR A 47 14.04 4.89 5.15
N THR A 48 14.33 3.61 5.36
CA THR A 48 15.13 2.77 4.44
C THR A 48 14.26 1.72 3.76
N GLY A 49 14.80 1.10 2.71
CA GLY A 49 14.08 0.10 1.93
C GLY A 49 12.87 0.70 1.23
N LEU A 50 11.74 0.02 1.29
CA LEU A 50 10.50 0.53 0.68
C LEU A 50 10.01 1.82 1.34
N TRP A 51 10.36 2.03 2.60
CA TRP A 51 9.97 3.22 3.37
C TRP A 51 10.68 4.49 2.92
N ARG A 52 11.69 4.36 2.08
CA ARG A 52 12.32 5.50 1.42
C ARG A 52 11.44 6.11 0.33
N TYR A 53 10.61 5.27 -0.31
CA TYR A 53 9.79 5.67 -1.45
C TYR A 53 8.36 5.99 -1.07
N SER A 54 7.88 5.46 0.05
CA SER A 54 6.53 5.68 0.55
C SER A 54 6.55 5.67 2.06
N ARG A 55 5.69 6.49 2.66
CA ARG A 55 5.54 6.50 4.12
C ARG A 55 4.67 5.35 4.63
N HIS A 56 3.87 4.73 3.75
CA HIS A 56 3.01 3.61 4.08
C HIS A 56 3.02 2.56 2.96
N PRO A 57 4.19 1.96 2.68
CA PRO A 57 4.31 1.02 1.57
C PRO A 57 3.53 -0.27 1.79
N ASN A 58 3.35 -0.70 3.04
CA ASN A 58 2.53 -1.86 3.38
C ASN A 58 1.07 -1.64 3.00
N TYR A 59 0.53 -0.46 3.25
CA TYR A 59 -0.85 -0.13 2.86
C TYR A 59 -0.97 -0.04 1.34
N PHE A 60 0.02 0.51 0.66
CA PHE A 60 0.04 0.54 -0.80
C PHE A 60 0.01 -0.88 -1.37
N GLY A 61 0.84 -1.78 -0.82
CA GLY A 61 0.85 -3.18 -1.25
C GLY A 61 -0.51 -3.85 -1.06
N GLU A 62 -1.17 -3.60 0.05
CA GLU A 62 -2.49 -4.15 0.33
C GLU A 62 -3.54 -3.62 -0.65
N ILE A 63 -3.49 -2.35 -1.00
CA ILE A 63 -4.40 -1.77 -1.99
C ILE A 63 -4.20 -2.44 -3.36
N ILE A 64 -2.96 -2.63 -3.78
CA ILE A 64 -2.64 -3.30 -5.04
C ILE A 64 -3.12 -4.75 -5.03
N LEU A 65 -2.93 -5.45 -3.92
CA LEU A 65 -3.42 -6.82 -3.76
C LEU A 65 -4.94 -6.90 -3.96
N TRP A 66 -5.69 -6.04 -3.30
CA TRP A 66 -7.15 -6.02 -3.41
C TRP A 66 -7.61 -5.60 -4.80
N LEU A 67 -6.90 -4.69 -5.44
CA LEU A 67 -7.17 -4.33 -6.84
C LEU A 67 -7.01 -5.55 -7.74
N GLY A 68 -5.96 -6.35 -7.51
CA GLY A 68 -5.76 -7.61 -8.23
C GLY A 68 -6.92 -8.57 -8.06
N ILE A 69 -7.42 -8.73 -6.83
CA ILE A 69 -8.59 -9.57 -6.55
C ILE A 69 -9.82 -9.06 -7.30
N ALA A 70 -10.05 -7.75 -7.30
CA ALA A 70 -11.19 -7.15 -7.99
C ALA A 70 -11.11 -7.38 -9.50
N ILE A 71 -9.92 -7.29 -10.08
CA ILE A 71 -9.71 -7.53 -11.52
C ILE A 71 -9.97 -9.00 -11.86
N ILE A 72 -9.53 -9.93 -11.03
CA ILE A 72 -9.79 -11.36 -11.24
C ILE A 72 -11.30 -11.63 -11.20
N ALA A 73 -12.00 -11.04 -10.25
CA ALA A 73 -13.43 -11.27 -10.07
C ALA A 73 -14.30 -10.62 -11.14
N TYR A 74 -13.85 -9.51 -11.71
CA TYR A 74 -14.66 -8.68 -12.61
C TYR A 74 -15.29 -9.46 -13.78
N PRO A 75 -14.53 -10.22 -14.57
CA PRO A 75 -15.12 -10.91 -15.74
C PRO A 75 -15.97 -12.14 -15.35
N THR A 76 -15.84 -12.66 -14.14
CA THR A 76 -16.65 -13.79 -13.67
C THR A 76 -18.00 -13.36 -13.11
N LEU A 77 -18.17 -12.04 -12.89
CA LEU A 77 -19.41 -11.50 -12.36
C LEU A 77 -20.40 -11.32 -13.48
N VAL A 78 -21.47 -12.10 -13.44
CA VAL A 78 -22.53 -12.02 -14.44
C VAL A 78 -23.59 -11.03 -13.93
N GLY A 79 -23.60 -9.84 -14.56
CA GLY A 79 -24.61 -8.84 -14.27
C GLY A 79 -24.26 -7.90 -13.14
N TRP A 80 -25.07 -6.86 -13.01
CA TRP A 80 -24.87 -5.77 -12.07
C TRP A 80 -24.97 -6.19 -10.61
N GLN A 81 -25.59 -7.35 -10.33
CA GLN A 81 -25.81 -7.84 -8.97
C GLN A 81 -24.48 -8.04 -8.23
N TYR A 82 -23.50 -8.61 -8.90
CA TYR A 82 -22.20 -8.89 -8.29
C TYR A 82 -21.36 -7.62 -8.14
N ALA A 83 -21.40 -6.74 -9.15
CA ALA A 83 -20.74 -5.46 -9.07
C ALA A 83 -21.26 -4.64 -7.87
N ALA A 84 -22.58 -4.71 -7.62
CA ALA A 84 -23.20 -4.04 -6.48
C ALA A 84 -22.74 -4.59 -5.14
N LEU A 85 -22.33 -5.86 -5.07
CA LEU A 85 -21.83 -6.47 -3.84
C LEU A 85 -20.35 -6.14 -3.60
N ILE A 86 -19.54 -6.18 -4.66
CA ILE A 86 -18.09 -5.95 -4.53
C ILE A 86 -17.77 -4.49 -4.28
N SER A 87 -18.50 -3.58 -4.93
CA SER A 87 -18.23 -2.14 -4.83
C SER A 87 -18.32 -1.62 -3.39
N PRO A 88 -19.35 -1.93 -2.59
CA PRO A 88 -19.39 -1.49 -1.19
C PRO A 88 -18.26 -2.05 -0.35
N ILE A 89 -17.88 -3.31 -0.56
CA ILE A 89 -16.76 -3.93 0.17
C ILE A 89 -15.47 -3.21 -0.15
N PHE A 90 -15.22 -2.95 -1.43
CA PHE A 90 -14.00 -2.27 -1.87
C PHE A 90 -13.94 -0.83 -1.34
N VAL A 91 -15.05 -0.11 -1.43
CA VAL A 91 -15.13 1.27 -0.91
C VAL A 91 -14.89 1.30 0.59
N THR A 92 -15.53 0.39 1.34
CA THR A 92 -15.33 0.29 2.79
C THR A 92 -13.87 0.02 3.11
N PHE A 93 -13.24 -0.92 2.40
CA PHE A 93 -11.82 -1.22 2.56
C PHE A 93 -10.95 0.02 2.34
N LEU A 94 -11.18 0.74 1.25
CA LEU A 94 -10.42 1.96 0.95
C LEU A 94 -10.60 3.01 2.04
N LEU A 95 -11.83 3.23 2.51
CA LEU A 95 -12.10 4.21 3.56
C LEU A 95 -11.39 3.85 4.85
N VAL A 96 -11.41 2.56 5.24
CA VAL A 96 -10.71 2.10 6.44
C VAL A 96 -9.21 2.32 6.30
N LYS A 97 -8.63 2.02 5.13
CA LYS A 97 -7.20 2.21 4.90
C LYS A 97 -6.80 3.68 4.86
N VAL A 98 -7.60 4.52 4.23
CA VAL A 98 -7.35 5.98 4.22
C VAL A 98 -7.40 6.53 5.65
N SER A 99 -8.39 6.11 6.44
CA SER A 99 -8.48 6.50 7.86
C SER A 99 -7.28 6.00 8.65
N GLY A 100 -6.82 4.77 8.39
CA GLY A 100 -5.64 4.20 9.03
C GLY A 100 -4.38 5.00 8.73
N VAL A 101 -4.20 5.39 7.47
CA VAL A 101 -3.07 6.25 7.06
C VAL A 101 -3.13 7.58 7.81
N LYS A 102 -4.31 8.20 7.87
CA LYS A 102 -4.48 9.48 8.57
C LYS A 102 -4.11 9.36 10.05
N LEU A 103 -4.59 8.29 10.71
CA LEU A 103 -4.27 8.06 12.12
C LEU A 103 -2.77 7.85 12.34
N LEU A 104 -2.11 7.10 11.47
CA LEU A 104 -0.67 6.88 11.55
C LEU A 104 0.11 8.16 11.30
N GLU A 105 -0.34 9.02 10.37
CA GLU A 105 0.28 10.31 10.12
C GLU A 105 0.17 11.22 11.35
N GLU A 106 -1.00 11.24 11.98
CA GLU A 106 -1.20 12.02 13.21
C GLU A 106 -0.33 11.51 14.35
N SER A 107 -0.23 10.19 14.51
CA SER A 107 0.62 9.56 15.52
C SER A 107 2.09 9.89 15.30
N GLY A 108 2.56 9.79 14.05
CA GLY A 108 3.93 10.14 13.71
C GLY A 108 4.23 11.62 13.98
N LYS A 109 3.31 12.49 13.65
CA LYS A 109 3.45 13.93 13.91
C LYS A 109 3.55 14.23 15.39
N LYS A 110 2.76 13.55 16.23
CA LYS A 110 2.82 13.69 17.68
C LYS A 110 4.16 13.23 18.23
N ARG A 111 4.68 12.12 17.72
CA ARG A 111 5.90 11.49 18.23
C ARG A 111 7.17 12.18 17.72
N TRP A 112 7.21 12.54 16.43
CA TRP A 112 8.42 13.05 15.78
C TRP A 112 8.22 14.41 15.09
N GLY A 113 7.07 15.05 15.25
CA GLY A 113 6.74 16.24 14.48
C GLY A 113 7.68 17.43 14.68
N SER A 114 8.35 17.50 15.82
CA SER A 114 9.33 18.57 16.11
C SER A 114 10.75 18.21 15.64
N ASP A 115 10.98 16.98 15.18
CA ASP A 115 12.28 16.52 14.70
C ASP A 115 12.50 17.00 13.25
N PRO A 116 13.53 17.82 12.97
CA PRO A 116 13.81 18.27 11.62
C PRO A 116 14.04 17.14 10.62
N THR A 117 14.63 16.03 11.06
CA THR A 117 14.86 14.86 10.21
C THR A 117 13.52 14.23 9.79
N TYR A 118 12.56 14.13 10.71
CA TYR A 118 11.23 13.65 10.39
C TYR A 118 10.50 14.58 9.44
N GLN A 119 10.57 15.89 9.69
CA GLN A 119 9.95 16.88 8.82
C GLN A 119 10.49 16.79 7.39
N LYS A 120 11.80 16.60 7.24
CA LYS A 120 12.44 16.41 5.94
C LYS A 120 11.94 15.14 5.27
N TYR A 121 11.85 14.04 6.01
CA TYR A 121 11.35 12.77 5.49
C TYR A 121 9.92 12.91 4.98
N VAL A 122 9.02 13.50 5.76
CA VAL A 122 7.62 13.69 5.39
C VAL A 122 7.51 14.57 4.14
N THR A 123 8.29 15.64 4.06
CA THR A 123 8.27 16.57 2.93
C THR A 123 8.75 15.91 1.64
N ASN A 124 9.76 15.04 1.71
CA ASN A 124 10.43 14.49 0.54
C ASN A 124 9.93 13.11 0.14
N THR A 125 9.07 12.48 0.94
CA THR A 125 8.61 11.12 0.71
C THR A 125 7.12 11.08 0.49
N SER A 126 6.66 10.35 -0.55
CA SER A 126 5.25 10.18 -0.85
C SER A 126 4.50 9.52 0.30
N VAL A 127 3.26 9.95 0.53
CA VAL A 127 2.44 9.40 1.61
C VAL A 127 2.08 7.93 1.37
N LEU A 128 1.79 7.56 0.13
CA LEU A 128 1.31 6.21 -0.19
C LEU A 128 1.95 5.64 -1.45
N LEU A 129 1.80 6.32 -2.59
CA LEU A 129 2.31 5.83 -3.87
C LEU A 129 3.84 5.85 -3.89
N PRO A 130 4.52 4.71 -4.10
CA PRO A 130 5.99 4.70 -4.12
C PRO A 130 6.53 5.60 -5.24
N MET A 131 7.37 6.54 -4.85
CA MET A 131 7.99 7.49 -5.77
C MET A 131 9.41 7.78 -5.30
N PRO A 132 10.32 8.16 -6.21
CA PRO A 132 11.66 8.56 -5.79
C PRO A 132 11.58 9.67 -4.74
N SER A 133 12.44 9.59 -3.72
CA SER A 133 12.55 10.66 -2.74
C SER A 133 12.97 11.96 -3.44
N ARG A 134 12.42 13.09 -3.02
CA ARG A 134 12.82 14.38 -3.58
C ARG A 134 14.28 14.69 -3.33
N ASP A 135 14.87 14.12 -2.28
CA ASP A 135 16.30 14.21 -2.04
C ASP A 135 17.11 13.57 -3.19
N ASP A 136 16.60 12.50 -3.79
CA ASP A 136 17.26 11.81 -4.89
C ASP A 136 17.15 12.59 -6.21
N LEU A 137 16.19 13.51 -6.31
CA LEU A 137 15.98 14.31 -7.52
C LEU A 137 16.80 15.60 -7.51
N ASN A 138 17.34 15.99 -6.38
CA ASN A 138 18.21 17.15 -6.21
C ASN A 138 19.70 16.70 -6.13
#